data_8b2f9abb303f0199f8bd2b55968c185d
#
_entry.id   8b2f9abb303f0199f8bd2b55968c185d
#
_cell.length_a   1.000
_cell.length_b   1.000
_cell.length_c   1.000
_cell.angle_alpha   90.00
_cell.angle_beta   90.00
_cell.angle_gamma   90.00
#
_symmetry.space_group_name_H-M   'P 1'
#
loop_
_entity.id
_entity.type
_entity.pdbx_description
1 polymer ?
#
loop_
_entity_poly.entity_id
_entity_poly.type
_entity_poly.pdbx_seq_one_letter_code
_entity_poly.pdbx_strand_id
1 'polypeptide(L)'
;PEQAALLERLLEGRMPEGWEASLPTFEEGKAIATRAASGQVLNAIAPVLPELWGGSADLAGSNNTFLKGEPSFLPAHRSSSAFSGDEFGRNLHFGVREFAMGAALNGIAADGLTRAYGGTFFVFSDFMRGAVRLAALMDLPVTYVWTHDSIGVGEDGPTHQPIEHLASYRSIPNFAVVRPADAAETAASWKAILEQSHPAAIILSRQNLPNPARGEGTGLATTEDLARGAYVLADTEGTPDVILLASGSEVSVALEAREALAADGIAARVVSVPCLDWFEAQDREYRDSVMPPSVRARVSVEAGIALPWYRWIGDAGRAVSIEHFGASAPGELLFKEYGIDAQHVAAAAKESIEAARS
;
A
#
# COMPACT_ATOMS: atom_id res chain seq x y z
N PRO A 1 -2.44 33.19 -19.98
CA PRO A 1 -2.74 33.23 -18.54
C PRO A 1 -2.82 31.85 -17.93
N GLU A 2 -3.61 30.93 -18.50
CA GLU A 2 -3.79 29.54 -17.96
C GLU A 2 -2.50 28.72 -17.95
N GLN A 3 -1.77 28.69 -19.06
CA GLN A 3 -0.48 27.98 -19.15
C GLN A 3 0.57 28.53 -18.19
N ALA A 4 0.57 29.85 -17.95
CA ALA A 4 1.48 30.47 -17.00
C ALA A 4 1.14 30.05 -15.55
N ALA A 5 -0.13 30.03 -15.20
CA ALA A 5 -0.59 29.58 -13.88
C ALA A 5 -0.30 28.06 -13.67
N LEU A 6 -0.49 27.24 -14.72
CA LEU A 6 -0.12 25.84 -14.68
C LEU A 6 1.38 25.66 -14.44
N LEU A 7 2.23 26.37 -15.21
CA LEU A 7 3.68 26.27 -15.05
C LEU A 7 4.14 26.71 -13.64
N GLU A 8 3.58 27.81 -13.13
CA GLU A 8 3.87 28.27 -11.77
C GLU A 8 3.49 27.22 -10.72
N ARG A 9 2.30 26.61 -10.82
CA ARG A 9 1.85 25.53 -9.94
C ARG A 9 2.81 24.31 -9.99
N LEU A 10 3.23 23.91 -11.19
CA LEU A 10 4.15 22.78 -11.39
C LEU A 10 5.54 23.08 -10.81
N LEU A 11 6.08 24.27 -11.03
CA LEU A 11 7.37 24.68 -10.48
C LEU A 11 7.38 24.72 -8.95
N GLU A 12 6.23 25.03 -8.34
CA GLU A 12 6.04 25.01 -6.89
C GLU A 12 5.69 23.61 -6.34
N GLY A 13 5.54 22.60 -7.20
CA GLY A 13 5.17 21.24 -6.81
C GLY A 13 3.77 21.13 -6.20
N ARG A 14 2.92 22.16 -6.34
CA ARG A 14 1.58 22.20 -5.72
C ARG A 14 0.57 21.34 -6.48
N MET A 15 -0.31 20.69 -5.73
CA MET A 15 -1.51 20.04 -6.29
C MET A 15 -2.54 21.10 -6.72
N PRO A 16 -3.40 20.81 -7.71
CA PRO A 16 -4.52 21.69 -8.05
C PRO A 16 -5.47 21.82 -6.84
N GLU A 17 -6.06 23.00 -6.66
CA GLU A 17 -7.06 23.21 -5.61
C GLU A 17 -8.29 22.30 -5.82
N GLY A 18 -8.71 21.59 -4.79
CA GLY A 18 -9.87 20.71 -4.80
C GLY A 18 -9.71 19.42 -5.64
N TRP A 19 -8.49 19.07 -6.05
CA TRP A 19 -8.24 17.86 -6.85
C TRP A 19 -8.70 16.58 -6.17
N GLU A 20 -8.69 16.53 -4.85
CA GLU A 20 -9.14 15.40 -4.04
C GLU A 20 -10.62 15.07 -4.25
N ALA A 21 -11.44 16.02 -4.70
CA ALA A 21 -12.83 15.78 -5.06
C ALA A 21 -13.00 14.84 -6.27
N SER A 22 -11.93 14.62 -7.04
CA SER A 22 -11.91 13.64 -8.13
C SER A 22 -11.68 12.21 -7.66
N LEU A 23 -11.24 12.01 -6.42
CA LEU A 23 -11.01 10.66 -5.90
C LEU A 23 -12.31 9.86 -5.87
N PRO A 24 -12.29 8.59 -6.33
CA PRO A 24 -13.49 7.77 -6.36
C PRO A 24 -13.87 7.32 -4.95
N THR A 25 -15.16 7.21 -4.72
CA THR A 25 -15.73 6.46 -3.61
C THR A 25 -16.01 5.03 -4.05
N PHE A 26 -15.94 4.09 -3.12
CA PHE A 26 -16.15 2.66 -3.40
C PHE A 26 -17.39 2.15 -2.67
N GLU A 27 -18.12 1.25 -3.33
CA GLU A 27 -19.33 0.65 -2.79
C GLU A 27 -19.01 -0.18 -1.52
N GLU A 28 -19.61 0.18 -0.41
CA GLU A 28 -19.46 -0.52 0.86
C GLU A 28 -19.98 -1.97 0.76
N GLY A 29 -19.27 -2.90 1.40
CA GLY A 29 -19.59 -4.33 1.37
C GLY A 29 -19.19 -5.04 0.09
N LYS A 30 -18.77 -4.32 -0.96
CA LYS A 30 -18.34 -4.91 -2.22
C LYS A 30 -16.84 -5.17 -2.23
N ALA A 31 -16.46 -6.43 -2.28
CA ALA A 31 -15.05 -6.82 -2.36
C ALA A 31 -14.42 -6.38 -3.69
N ILE A 32 -13.22 -5.79 -3.61
CA ILE A 32 -12.43 -5.34 -4.75
C ILE A 32 -10.94 -5.49 -4.47
N ALA A 33 -10.16 -5.89 -5.47
CA ALA A 33 -8.71 -5.91 -5.36
C ALA A 33 -8.15 -4.49 -5.26
N THR A 34 -7.19 -4.24 -4.35
CA THR A 34 -6.63 -2.89 -4.20
C THR A 34 -5.91 -2.42 -5.46
N ARG A 35 -5.36 -3.32 -6.30
CA ARG A 35 -4.87 -2.96 -7.65
C ARG A 35 -5.95 -2.41 -8.56
N ALA A 36 -7.18 -2.94 -8.48
CA ALA A 36 -8.30 -2.47 -9.29
C ALA A 36 -8.82 -1.12 -8.77
N ALA A 37 -8.87 -0.95 -7.44
CA ALA A 37 -9.17 0.33 -6.81
C ALA A 37 -8.13 1.39 -7.20
N SER A 38 -6.84 1.08 -7.16
CA SER A 38 -5.75 1.96 -7.61
C SER A 38 -5.90 2.39 -9.07
N GLY A 39 -6.26 1.45 -9.97
CA GLY A 39 -6.53 1.79 -11.37
C GLY A 39 -7.72 2.73 -11.54
N GLN A 40 -8.76 2.62 -10.70
CA GLN A 40 -9.87 3.58 -10.68
C GLN A 40 -9.41 4.96 -10.19
N VAL A 41 -8.60 5.01 -9.12
CA VAL A 41 -8.03 6.25 -8.63
C VAL A 41 -7.19 6.94 -9.71
N LEU A 42 -6.23 6.23 -10.34
CA LEU A 42 -5.39 6.77 -11.41
C LEU A 42 -6.22 7.39 -12.53
N ASN A 43 -7.26 6.69 -12.97
CA ASN A 43 -8.13 7.16 -14.04
C ASN A 43 -9.06 8.31 -13.62
N ALA A 44 -9.38 8.43 -12.35
CA ALA A 44 -10.17 9.54 -11.82
C ALA A 44 -9.35 10.82 -11.66
N ILE A 45 -8.08 10.71 -11.24
CA ILE A 45 -7.21 11.87 -11.05
C ILE A 45 -6.50 12.33 -12.33
N ALA A 46 -6.30 11.47 -13.32
CA ALA A 46 -5.59 11.79 -14.56
C ALA A 46 -6.15 13.04 -15.30
N PRO A 47 -7.48 13.26 -15.39
CA PRO A 47 -8.03 14.46 -16.03
C PRO A 47 -7.69 15.78 -15.32
N VAL A 48 -7.49 15.73 -14.00
CA VAL A 48 -7.19 16.94 -13.20
C VAL A 48 -5.69 17.14 -12.94
N LEU A 49 -4.87 16.10 -13.22
CA LEU A 49 -3.42 16.11 -13.08
C LEU A 49 -2.75 15.86 -14.45
N PRO A 50 -2.65 16.87 -15.33
CA PRO A 50 -2.03 16.68 -16.65
C PRO A 50 -0.55 16.31 -16.57
N GLU A 51 0.11 16.60 -15.47
CA GLU A 51 1.49 16.23 -15.16
C GLU A 51 1.69 14.78 -14.72
N LEU A 52 0.61 14.00 -14.55
CA LEU A 52 0.70 12.59 -14.15
C LEU A 52 0.98 11.72 -15.39
N TRP A 53 2.18 11.15 -15.45
CA TRP A 53 2.66 10.32 -16.54
C TRP A 53 3.18 8.99 -16.01
N GLY A 54 2.91 7.92 -16.69
CA GLY A 54 3.47 6.64 -16.26
C GLY A 54 3.02 5.46 -17.10
N GLY A 55 3.30 4.27 -16.59
CA GLY A 55 3.01 3.03 -17.29
C GLY A 55 3.53 1.83 -16.53
N SER A 56 3.91 0.77 -17.26
CA SER A 56 4.32 -0.48 -16.64
C SER A 56 5.44 -1.17 -17.44
N ALA A 57 6.16 -2.05 -16.77
CA ALA A 57 7.11 -2.96 -17.39
C ALA A 57 6.38 -4.15 -18.05
N ASP A 58 5.59 -3.84 -19.09
CA ASP A 58 4.78 -4.78 -19.89
C ASP A 58 3.64 -5.49 -19.11
N LEU A 59 3.20 -4.90 -18.01
CA LEU A 59 2.18 -5.46 -17.10
C LEU A 59 1.00 -4.49 -16.88
N ALA A 60 0.79 -3.50 -17.75
CA ALA A 60 -0.19 -2.44 -17.55
C ALA A 60 -1.62 -2.95 -17.28
N GLY A 61 -2.05 -4.00 -17.97
CA GLY A 61 -3.35 -4.64 -17.74
C GLY A 61 -3.46 -5.30 -16.36
N SER A 62 -2.40 -6.00 -15.93
CA SER A 62 -2.37 -6.68 -14.62
C SER A 62 -2.17 -5.70 -13.46
N ASN A 63 -1.37 -4.66 -13.65
CA ASN A 63 -1.15 -3.61 -12.64
C ASN A 63 -2.27 -2.56 -12.60
N ASN A 64 -3.17 -2.51 -13.60
CA ASN A 64 -4.18 -1.47 -13.77
C ASN A 64 -3.58 -0.05 -13.83
N THR A 65 -2.46 0.11 -14.54
CA THR A 65 -1.71 1.37 -14.61
C THR A 65 -1.94 2.16 -15.89
N PHE A 66 -2.81 1.71 -16.77
CA PHE A 66 -3.12 2.38 -18.03
C PHE A 66 -4.13 3.54 -17.81
N LEU A 67 -3.77 4.74 -18.26
CA LEU A 67 -4.66 5.91 -18.27
C LEU A 67 -5.59 5.80 -19.48
N LYS A 68 -6.84 5.49 -19.22
CA LYS A 68 -7.87 5.31 -20.26
C LYS A 68 -8.17 6.64 -20.94
N GLY A 69 -8.23 6.62 -22.27
CA GLY A 69 -8.47 7.83 -23.05
C GLY A 69 -7.24 8.69 -23.33
N GLU A 70 -6.13 8.43 -22.64
CA GLU A 70 -4.87 9.08 -22.92
C GLU A 70 -4.05 8.33 -23.97
N PRO A 71 -3.41 9.05 -24.91
CA PRO A 71 -2.52 8.42 -25.88
C PRO A 71 -1.28 7.81 -25.21
N SER A 72 -0.66 6.88 -25.92
CA SER A 72 0.65 6.35 -25.58
C SER A 72 1.77 7.27 -26.08
N PHE A 73 2.83 7.42 -25.31
CA PHE A 73 4.03 8.18 -25.68
C PHE A 73 4.81 7.43 -26.77
N LEU A 74 4.30 7.50 -27.98
CA LEU A 74 4.80 6.83 -29.17
C LEU A 74 4.62 7.78 -30.38
N PRO A 75 5.50 7.71 -31.39
CA PRO A 75 5.27 8.41 -32.65
C PRO A 75 3.90 7.95 -33.25
N ALA A 76 3.12 8.90 -33.81
CA ALA A 76 1.77 8.62 -34.36
C ALA A 76 1.74 7.46 -35.34
N HIS A 77 2.81 7.29 -36.16
CA HIS A 77 2.93 6.16 -37.13
C HIS A 77 3.14 4.79 -36.46
N ARG A 78 3.32 4.71 -35.14
CA ARG A 78 3.42 3.50 -34.35
C ARG A 78 2.08 3.13 -33.69
N SER A 79 1.01 3.88 -33.95
CA SER A 79 -0.34 3.53 -33.49
C SER A 79 -0.76 2.13 -33.94
N SER A 80 -1.52 1.45 -33.09
CA SER A 80 -2.09 0.14 -33.35
C SER A 80 -3.57 0.11 -32.98
N SER A 81 -4.24 -1.02 -33.16
CA SER A 81 -5.61 -1.20 -32.65
C SER A 81 -5.70 -1.19 -31.12
N ALA A 82 -4.58 -1.42 -30.41
CA ALA A 82 -4.52 -1.46 -28.95
C ALA A 82 -4.30 -0.09 -28.32
N PHE A 83 -3.55 0.82 -28.98
CA PHE A 83 -3.25 2.16 -28.45
C PHE A 83 -2.94 3.16 -29.58
N SER A 84 -3.38 4.40 -29.37
CA SER A 84 -2.99 5.53 -30.22
C SER A 84 -1.65 6.10 -29.75
N GLY A 85 -0.73 6.36 -30.69
CA GLY A 85 0.53 7.04 -30.43
C GLY A 85 0.40 8.54 -30.60
N ASP A 86 1.00 9.28 -29.67
CA ASP A 86 1.14 10.72 -29.69
C ASP A 86 2.45 11.12 -29.00
N GLU A 87 3.15 12.11 -29.51
CA GLU A 87 4.40 12.60 -28.91
C GLU A 87 4.22 13.26 -27.54
N PHE A 88 2.99 13.58 -27.17
CA PHE A 88 2.60 14.09 -25.85
C PHE A 88 1.80 13.06 -25.04
N GLY A 89 1.76 11.81 -25.49
CA GLY A 89 1.04 10.74 -24.81
C GLY A 89 1.58 10.50 -23.40
N ARG A 90 0.68 10.20 -22.46
CA ARG A 90 1.00 10.03 -21.03
C ARG A 90 1.18 8.57 -20.59
N ASN A 91 0.79 7.61 -21.44
CA ASN A 91 1.01 6.20 -21.22
C ASN A 91 2.39 5.77 -21.74
N LEU A 92 3.28 5.39 -20.82
CA LEU A 92 4.64 4.97 -21.13
C LEU A 92 4.75 3.44 -21.21
N HIS A 93 5.39 2.93 -22.27
CA HIS A 93 5.63 1.50 -22.47
C HIS A 93 7.09 1.17 -22.28
N PHE A 94 7.44 0.59 -21.13
CA PHE A 94 8.84 0.30 -20.79
C PHE A 94 9.29 -1.09 -21.29
N GLY A 95 8.37 -1.99 -21.66
CA GLY A 95 8.66 -3.39 -21.90
C GLY A 95 9.11 -4.10 -20.61
N VAL A 96 9.56 -5.36 -20.72
CA VAL A 96 10.08 -6.13 -19.57
C VAL A 96 11.46 -5.60 -19.20
N ARG A 97 11.53 -4.42 -18.55
CA ARG A 97 12.77 -3.69 -18.23
C ARG A 97 12.58 -2.85 -16.97
N GLU A 98 12.43 -3.49 -15.83
CA GLU A 98 12.11 -2.84 -14.55
C GLU A 98 13.19 -1.82 -14.15
N PHE A 99 14.47 -2.17 -14.28
CA PHE A 99 15.55 -1.22 -13.97
C PHE A 99 15.52 0.01 -14.87
N ALA A 100 15.36 -0.18 -16.18
CA ALA A 100 15.29 0.92 -17.13
C ALA A 100 14.04 1.78 -16.89
N MET A 101 12.90 1.17 -16.54
CA MET A 101 11.70 1.88 -16.11
C MET A 101 12.00 2.77 -14.91
N GLY A 102 12.56 2.21 -13.83
CA GLY A 102 12.88 2.98 -12.62
C GLY A 102 13.86 4.12 -12.88
N ALA A 103 14.91 3.88 -13.70
CA ALA A 103 15.86 4.91 -14.07
C ALA A 103 15.25 6.03 -14.94
N ALA A 104 14.35 5.67 -15.87
CA ALA A 104 13.60 6.66 -16.67
C ALA A 104 12.67 7.50 -15.81
N LEU A 105 11.94 6.86 -14.87
CA LEU A 105 11.07 7.57 -13.93
C LEU A 105 11.85 8.56 -13.05
N ASN A 106 13.04 8.18 -12.60
CA ASN A 106 13.93 9.09 -11.86
C ASN A 106 14.33 10.31 -12.72
N GLY A 107 14.67 10.09 -13.99
CA GLY A 107 15.00 11.19 -14.90
C GLY A 107 13.82 12.11 -15.15
N ILE A 108 12.62 11.56 -15.35
CA ILE A 108 11.39 12.32 -15.54
C ILE A 108 11.06 13.13 -14.28
N ALA A 109 11.12 12.52 -13.09
CA ALA A 109 10.85 13.20 -11.84
C ALA A 109 11.88 14.30 -11.51
N ALA A 110 13.14 14.09 -11.90
CA ALA A 110 14.21 15.07 -11.69
C ALA A 110 14.05 16.37 -12.53
N ASP A 111 13.26 16.32 -13.61
CA ASP A 111 12.87 17.53 -14.35
C ASP A 111 11.96 18.47 -13.53
N GLY A 112 11.23 17.91 -12.55
CA GLY A 112 10.41 18.67 -11.60
C GLY A 112 9.04 19.10 -12.11
N LEU A 113 8.71 18.87 -13.38
CA LEU A 113 7.44 19.26 -13.99
C LEU A 113 6.44 18.10 -14.13
N THR A 114 6.90 16.86 -13.91
CA THR A 114 6.13 15.66 -14.16
C THR A 114 6.07 14.79 -12.91
N ARG A 115 4.88 14.34 -12.55
CA ARG A 115 4.65 13.33 -11.51
C ARG A 115 4.70 11.95 -12.16
N ALA A 116 5.81 11.23 -11.94
CA ALA A 116 6.08 9.97 -12.59
C ALA A 116 5.58 8.78 -11.77
N TYR A 117 4.90 7.82 -12.43
CA TYR A 117 4.58 6.54 -11.81
C TYR A 117 4.98 5.36 -12.70
N GLY A 118 5.31 4.21 -12.08
CA GLY A 118 5.64 3.01 -12.83
C GLY A 118 5.25 1.73 -12.12
N GLY A 119 4.66 0.81 -12.89
CA GLY A 119 4.07 -0.43 -12.39
C GLY A 119 4.84 -1.69 -12.79
N THR A 120 4.91 -2.62 -11.84
CA THR A 120 5.32 -4.01 -12.06
C THR A 120 4.71 -4.90 -10.97
N PHE A 121 4.92 -6.22 -11.02
CA PHE A 121 4.63 -7.07 -9.86
C PHE A 121 5.64 -6.80 -8.75
N PHE A 122 5.20 -6.92 -7.50
CA PHE A 122 6.03 -6.58 -6.37
C PHE A 122 7.31 -7.42 -6.30
N VAL A 123 7.24 -8.71 -6.61
CA VAL A 123 8.42 -9.58 -6.68
C VAL A 123 9.46 -9.10 -7.71
N PHE A 124 9.02 -8.50 -8.83
CA PHE A 124 9.92 -8.00 -9.87
C PHE A 124 10.54 -6.63 -9.55
N SER A 125 10.09 -5.99 -8.48
CA SER A 125 10.74 -4.78 -7.97
C SER A 125 12.21 -4.99 -7.63
N ASP A 126 12.63 -6.23 -7.33
CA ASP A 126 14.03 -6.57 -7.10
C ASP A 126 14.94 -6.22 -8.30
N PHE A 127 14.42 -6.34 -9.52
CA PHE A 127 15.16 -5.97 -10.72
C PHE A 127 15.38 -4.45 -10.84
N MET A 128 14.62 -3.63 -10.13
CA MET A 128 14.74 -2.16 -10.17
C MET A 128 15.26 -1.55 -8.86
N ARG A 129 15.66 -2.37 -7.88
CA ARG A 129 16.06 -1.90 -6.54
C ARG A 129 17.11 -0.78 -6.55
N GLY A 130 18.10 -0.85 -7.45
CA GLY A 130 19.11 0.20 -7.58
C GLY A 130 18.52 1.55 -7.97
N ALA A 131 17.56 1.57 -8.90
CA ALA A 131 16.86 2.78 -9.32
C ALA A 131 15.97 3.35 -8.21
N VAL A 132 15.23 2.49 -7.49
CA VAL A 132 14.40 2.87 -6.33
C VAL A 132 15.26 3.49 -5.23
N ARG A 133 16.39 2.85 -4.89
CA ARG A 133 17.32 3.40 -3.91
C ARG A 133 17.86 4.78 -4.32
N LEU A 134 18.08 4.98 -5.61
CA LEU A 134 18.54 6.28 -6.12
C LEU A 134 17.43 7.34 -6.03
N ALA A 135 16.18 7.00 -6.33
CA ALA A 135 15.04 7.88 -6.10
C ALA A 135 14.96 8.34 -4.64
N ALA A 136 15.10 7.40 -3.70
CA ALA A 136 15.10 7.70 -2.26
C ALA A 136 16.30 8.58 -1.84
N LEU A 137 17.50 8.33 -2.39
CA LEU A 137 18.69 9.12 -2.10
C LEU A 137 18.61 10.57 -2.64
N MET A 138 17.95 10.74 -3.78
CA MET A 138 17.75 12.04 -4.46
C MET A 138 16.44 12.72 -4.06
N ASP A 139 15.62 12.07 -3.23
CA ASP A 139 14.29 12.55 -2.82
C ASP A 139 13.37 12.89 -4.00
N LEU A 140 13.34 12.02 -5.00
CA LEU A 140 12.55 12.21 -6.21
C LEU A 140 11.12 11.69 -6.01
N PRO A 141 10.07 12.47 -6.30
CA PRO A 141 8.66 12.10 -6.08
C PRO A 141 8.15 11.08 -7.12
N VAL A 142 8.78 9.91 -7.19
CA VAL A 142 8.37 8.79 -8.04
C VAL A 142 7.40 7.90 -7.27
N THR A 143 6.26 7.56 -7.89
CA THR A 143 5.32 6.59 -7.34
C THR A 143 5.49 5.24 -8.02
N TYR A 144 5.90 4.23 -7.27
CA TYR A 144 5.97 2.85 -7.75
C TYR A 144 4.66 2.13 -7.44
N VAL A 145 4.01 1.58 -8.47
CA VAL A 145 2.74 0.84 -8.34
C VAL A 145 3.05 -0.64 -8.42
N TRP A 146 3.23 -1.28 -7.27
CA TRP A 146 3.59 -2.69 -7.19
C TRP A 146 2.40 -3.53 -6.78
N THR A 147 1.98 -4.42 -7.65
CA THR A 147 0.83 -5.30 -7.42
C THR A 147 1.27 -6.74 -7.16
N HIS A 148 0.32 -7.60 -6.80
CA HIS A 148 0.63 -9.00 -6.47
C HIS A 148 1.50 -9.08 -5.21
N ASP A 149 0.94 -8.55 -4.11
CA ASP A 149 1.61 -8.13 -2.89
C ASP A 149 2.09 -9.26 -1.96
N SER A 150 1.54 -10.48 -2.11
CA SER A 150 1.76 -11.57 -1.14
C SER A 150 1.49 -12.95 -1.74
N ILE A 151 1.42 -13.98 -0.90
CA ILE A 151 0.98 -15.34 -1.27
C ILE A 151 -0.45 -15.38 -1.84
N GLY A 152 -1.24 -14.32 -1.67
CA GLY A 152 -2.55 -14.15 -2.31
C GLY A 152 -2.50 -14.11 -3.85
N VAL A 153 -1.31 -14.04 -4.45
CA VAL A 153 -1.08 -14.27 -5.89
C VAL A 153 -1.60 -15.65 -6.31
N GLY A 154 -1.43 -16.66 -5.48
CA GLY A 154 -1.99 -17.98 -5.72
C GLY A 154 -1.13 -18.87 -6.62
N GLU A 155 -1.76 -19.46 -7.65
CA GLU A 155 -1.18 -20.55 -8.46
C GLU A 155 0.08 -20.16 -9.25
N ASP A 156 0.35 -18.90 -9.51
CA ASP A 156 1.60 -18.43 -10.12
C ASP A 156 2.84 -18.86 -9.30
N GLY A 157 2.64 -19.09 -8.00
CA GLY A 157 3.59 -19.78 -7.13
C GLY A 157 4.75 -18.90 -6.63
N PRO A 158 5.79 -19.54 -6.06
CA PRO A 158 6.84 -18.86 -5.29
C PRO A 158 7.62 -17.82 -6.09
N THR A 159 7.74 -17.98 -7.40
CA THR A 159 8.44 -17.02 -8.26
C THR A 159 7.71 -15.69 -8.41
N HIS A 160 6.43 -15.63 -8.01
CA HIS A 160 5.57 -14.45 -8.09
C HIS A 160 5.04 -13.99 -6.74
N GLN A 161 5.36 -14.70 -5.66
CA GLN A 161 4.90 -14.43 -4.29
C GLN A 161 6.01 -13.77 -3.48
N PRO A 162 5.94 -12.45 -3.23
CA PRO A 162 6.90 -11.77 -2.37
C PRO A 162 6.76 -12.22 -0.90
N ILE A 163 7.88 -12.42 -0.22
CA ILE A 163 7.96 -12.83 1.19
C ILE A 163 8.77 -11.80 1.98
N GLU A 164 10.04 -11.57 1.58
CA GLU A 164 10.98 -10.66 2.25
C GLU A 164 10.90 -9.22 1.74
N HIS A 165 10.19 -8.98 0.65
CA HIS A 165 10.19 -7.72 -0.08
C HIS A 165 9.71 -6.53 0.77
N LEU A 166 8.64 -6.68 1.56
CA LEU A 166 8.16 -5.61 2.46
C LEU A 166 9.26 -5.18 3.43
N ALA A 167 9.91 -6.13 4.10
CA ALA A 167 11.02 -5.86 5.02
C ALA A 167 12.19 -5.19 4.31
N SER A 168 12.53 -5.71 3.14
CA SER A 168 13.64 -5.25 2.32
C SER A 168 13.45 -3.79 1.88
N TYR A 169 12.27 -3.41 1.42
CA TYR A 169 12.00 -2.04 0.97
C TYR A 169 11.76 -1.07 2.11
N ARG A 170 11.12 -1.48 3.20
CA ARG A 170 11.00 -0.69 4.44
C ARG A 170 12.35 -0.37 5.09
N SER A 171 13.43 -1.02 4.67
CA SER A 171 14.79 -0.72 5.13
C SER A 171 15.50 0.38 4.33
N ILE A 172 14.92 0.90 3.25
CA ILE A 172 15.49 1.99 2.45
C ILE A 172 15.12 3.33 3.11
N PRO A 173 16.08 4.13 3.58
CA PRO A 173 15.78 5.46 4.12
C PRO A 173 15.08 6.35 3.10
N ASN A 174 14.17 7.21 3.56
CA ASN A 174 13.41 8.17 2.74
C ASN A 174 12.57 7.50 1.63
N PHE A 175 12.12 6.28 1.85
CA PHE A 175 11.27 5.56 0.90
C PHE A 175 10.02 5.02 1.60
N ALA A 176 8.86 5.56 1.27
CA ALA A 176 7.61 5.12 1.87
C ALA A 176 7.10 3.82 1.20
N VAL A 177 6.82 2.80 2.02
CA VAL A 177 6.19 1.55 1.58
C VAL A 177 4.77 1.52 2.10
N VAL A 178 3.79 1.79 1.21
CA VAL A 178 2.39 1.98 1.56
C VAL A 178 1.58 0.78 1.10
N ARG A 179 1.00 0.03 2.04
CA ARG A 179 0.22 -1.19 1.75
C ARG A 179 -1.21 -1.05 2.29
N PRO A 180 -2.16 -0.53 1.47
CA PRO A 180 -3.53 -0.29 1.88
C PRO A 180 -4.33 -1.58 2.10
N ALA A 181 -5.23 -1.56 3.09
CA ALA A 181 -6.05 -2.69 3.49
C ALA A 181 -7.26 -2.94 2.59
N ASP A 182 -7.80 -1.91 1.97
CA ASP A 182 -9.02 -1.95 1.17
C ASP A 182 -9.07 -0.81 0.13
N ALA A 183 -10.19 -0.66 -0.54
CA ALA A 183 -10.38 0.36 -1.56
C ALA A 183 -10.38 1.79 -0.99
N ALA A 184 -10.94 1.99 0.20
CA ALA A 184 -10.97 3.30 0.85
C ALA A 184 -9.54 3.73 1.24
N GLU A 185 -8.77 2.82 1.86
CA GLU A 185 -7.36 3.08 2.15
C GLU A 185 -6.52 3.25 0.87
N THR A 186 -6.88 2.57 -0.25
CA THR A 186 -6.17 2.76 -1.53
C THR A 186 -6.32 4.18 -2.04
N ALA A 187 -7.53 4.76 -2.01
CA ALA A 187 -7.76 6.15 -2.42
C ALA A 187 -7.02 7.13 -1.50
N ALA A 188 -7.12 6.92 -0.19
CA ALA A 188 -6.43 7.76 0.80
C ALA A 188 -4.90 7.63 0.70
N SER A 189 -4.37 6.45 0.34
CA SER A 189 -2.93 6.23 0.10
C SER A 189 -2.44 7.02 -1.10
N TRP A 190 -3.16 7.01 -2.22
CA TRP A 190 -2.82 7.82 -3.38
C TRP A 190 -2.82 9.31 -3.04
N LYS A 191 -3.83 9.78 -2.28
CA LYS A 191 -3.88 11.16 -1.79
C LYS A 191 -2.61 11.49 -1.00
N ALA A 192 -2.30 10.71 0.02
CA ALA A 192 -1.15 10.95 0.88
C ALA A 192 0.19 10.93 0.12
N ILE A 193 0.38 9.98 -0.82
CA ILE A 193 1.59 9.87 -1.64
C ILE A 193 1.78 11.12 -2.50
N LEU A 194 0.72 11.58 -3.18
CA LEU A 194 0.80 12.74 -4.08
C LEU A 194 1.02 14.05 -3.32
N GLU A 195 0.45 14.20 -2.12
CA GLU A 195 0.60 15.39 -1.28
C GLU A 195 1.97 15.48 -0.61
N GLN A 196 2.54 14.34 -0.20
CA GLN A 196 3.85 14.33 0.47
C GLN A 196 5.01 14.56 -0.48
N SER A 197 4.86 14.26 -1.78
CA SER A 197 5.87 14.51 -2.82
C SER A 197 7.25 13.93 -2.53
N HIS A 198 7.29 12.75 -1.91
CA HIS A 198 8.49 11.93 -1.68
C HIS A 198 8.38 10.61 -2.44
N PRO A 199 9.50 9.88 -2.67
CA PRO A 199 9.43 8.58 -3.34
C PRO A 199 8.66 7.58 -2.50
N ALA A 200 7.71 6.90 -3.14
CA ALA A 200 6.83 5.94 -2.47
C ALA A 200 6.50 4.75 -3.36
N ALA A 201 6.31 3.58 -2.75
CA ALA A 201 5.66 2.44 -3.39
C ALA A 201 4.27 2.22 -2.76
N ILE A 202 3.26 2.05 -3.62
CA ILE A 202 1.96 1.54 -3.23
C ILE A 202 1.88 0.05 -3.56
N ILE A 203 1.68 -0.78 -2.52
CA ILE A 203 1.73 -2.25 -2.59
C ILE A 203 0.31 -2.79 -2.59
N LEU A 204 -0.08 -3.49 -3.66
CA LEU A 204 -1.48 -3.74 -3.98
C LEU A 204 -1.78 -5.23 -4.16
N SER A 205 -2.91 -5.68 -3.63
CA SER A 205 -3.37 -7.06 -3.75
C SER A 205 -3.79 -7.43 -5.18
N ARG A 206 -3.59 -8.70 -5.53
CA ARG A 206 -4.20 -9.31 -6.71
C ARG A 206 -5.63 -9.76 -6.44
N GLN A 207 -5.85 -10.38 -5.29
CA GLN A 207 -7.15 -10.88 -4.84
C GLN A 207 -8.06 -9.73 -4.38
N ASN A 208 -9.36 -9.96 -4.46
CA ASN A 208 -10.33 -9.04 -3.90
C ASN A 208 -10.25 -9.03 -2.37
N LEU A 209 -10.37 -7.85 -1.79
CA LEU A 209 -10.41 -7.63 -0.35
C LEU A 209 -11.78 -7.07 0.04
N PRO A 210 -12.27 -7.34 1.25
CA PRO A 210 -13.46 -6.70 1.78
C PRO A 210 -13.31 -5.17 1.76
N ASN A 211 -14.40 -4.46 1.50
CA ASN A 211 -14.48 -3.01 1.62
C ASN A 211 -15.57 -2.67 2.64
N PRO A 212 -15.25 -2.69 3.96
CA PRO A 212 -16.23 -2.49 5.01
C PRO A 212 -16.70 -1.03 5.07
N ALA A 213 -17.92 -0.82 5.57
CA ALA A 213 -18.39 0.51 5.93
C ALA A 213 -17.54 1.10 7.05
N ARG A 214 -17.26 2.39 6.99
CA ARG A 214 -16.40 3.11 7.93
C ARG A 214 -17.10 4.38 8.43
N GLY A 215 -16.70 4.86 9.60
CA GLY A 215 -17.21 6.08 10.21
C GLY A 215 -18.28 5.83 11.26
N GLU A 216 -19.06 6.85 11.54
CA GLU A 216 -20.00 6.86 12.67
C GLU A 216 -20.99 5.68 12.64
N GLY A 217 -21.12 4.97 13.76
CA GLY A 217 -22.02 3.84 13.92
C GLY A 217 -21.55 2.51 13.35
N THR A 218 -20.41 2.46 12.64
CA THR A 218 -19.88 1.23 12.02
C THR A 218 -18.90 0.45 12.92
N GLY A 219 -18.36 1.09 13.93
CA GLY A 219 -17.29 0.53 14.78
C GLY A 219 -15.91 0.57 14.13
N LEU A 220 -15.79 1.09 12.91
CA LEU A 220 -14.52 1.26 12.19
C LEU A 220 -14.25 2.75 11.92
N ALA A 221 -13.03 3.19 12.18
CA ALA A 221 -12.60 4.56 11.88
C ALA A 221 -12.57 4.85 10.37
N THR A 222 -12.71 6.12 10.01
CA THR A 222 -12.46 6.62 8.64
C THR A 222 -10.98 6.52 8.28
N THR A 223 -10.63 6.88 7.05
CA THR A 223 -9.24 6.89 6.57
C THR A 223 -8.52 8.22 6.79
N GLU A 224 -9.08 9.15 7.58
CA GLU A 224 -8.55 10.51 7.77
C GLU A 224 -7.12 10.53 8.30
N ASP A 225 -6.80 9.63 9.24
CA ASP A 225 -5.46 9.51 9.83
C ASP A 225 -4.50 8.62 9.03
N LEU A 226 -4.89 8.10 7.85
CA LEU A 226 -4.04 7.19 7.06
C LEU A 226 -2.67 7.82 6.72
N ALA A 227 -2.64 9.10 6.39
CA ALA A 227 -1.40 9.82 6.05
C ALA A 227 -0.41 9.89 7.21
N ARG A 228 -0.85 9.55 8.45
CA ARG A 228 0.01 9.41 9.63
C ARG A 228 0.70 8.04 9.73
N GLY A 229 0.40 7.13 8.81
CA GLY A 229 1.07 5.86 8.60
C GLY A 229 0.56 4.67 9.39
N ALA A 230 -0.04 4.89 10.55
CA ALA A 230 -0.82 3.92 11.31
C ALA A 230 -1.92 4.63 12.09
N TYR A 231 -3.07 4.00 12.25
CA TYR A 231 -4.18 4.56 13.00
C TYR A 231 -5.05 3.46 13.62
N VAL A 232 -5.77 3.81 14.67
CA VAL A 232 -6.72 2.89 15.32
C VAL A 232 -7.92 2.70 14.40
N LEU A 233 -8.03 1.53 13.78
CA LEU A 233 -9.14 1.18 12.89
C LEU A 233 -10.37 0.74 13.67
N ALA A 234 -10.17 -0.13 14.68
CA ALA A 234 -11.24 -0.58 15.56
C ALA A 234 -10.74 -0.54 17.01
N ASP A 235 -11.45 0.18 17.85
CA ASP A 235 -11.09 0.33 19.25
C ASP A 235 -12.00 -0.50 20.17
N THR A 236 -11.72 -0.46 21.45
CA THR A 236 -12.50 -1.04 22.53
C THR A 236 -12.76 0.00 23.62
N GLU A 237 -13.74 -0.23 24.46
CA GLU A 237 -13.94 0.61 25.64
C GLU A 237 -12.79 0.43 26.65
N GLY A 238 -12.18 1.54 27.05
CA GLY A 238 -11.07 1.53 28.01
C GLY A 238 -9.73 1.08 27.40
N THR A 239 -8.88 0.51 28.25
CA THR A 239 -7.56 0.02 27.82
C THR A 239 -7.68 -1.36 27.20
N PRO A 240 -7.19 -1.60 25.96
CA PRO A 240 -7.24 -2.92 25.35
C PRO A 240 -6.33 -3.91 26.10
N ASP A 241 -6.75 -5.18 26.13
CA ASP A 241 -5.90 -6.29 26.62
C ASP A 241 -4.76 -6.59 25.65
N VAL A 242 -4.99 -6.38 24.34
CA VAL A 242 -4.02 -6.63 23.27
C VAL A 242 -4.24 -5.67 22.10
N ILE A 243 -3.14 -5.35 21.39
CA ILE A 243 -3.18 -4.58 20.14
C ILE A 243 -2.81 -5.49 18.97
N LEU A 244 -3.68 -5.56 17.97
CA LEU A 244 -3.47 -6.28 16.70
C LEU A 244 -3.02 -5.30 15.63
N LEU A 245 -1.83 -5.52 15.06
CA LEU A 245 -1.21 -4.67 14.05
C LEU A 245 -1.23 -5.38 12.69
N ALA A 246 -1.73 -4.75 11.67
CA ALA A 246 -1.77 -5.36 10.33
C ALA A 246 -1.60 -4.31 9.23
N SER A 247 -1.12 -4.74 8.06
CA SER A 247 -1.12 -3.96 6.82
C SER A 247 -1.76 -4.75 5.69
N GLY A 248 -2.26 -4.08 4.67
CA GLY A 248 -2.81 -4.74 3.48
C GLY A 248 -3.94 -5.71 3.79
N SER A 249 -3.96 -6.83 3.08
CA SER A 249 -5.01 -7.86 3.18
C SER A 249 -5.20 -8.42 4.59
N GLU A 250 -4.17 -8.41 5.43
CA GLU A 250 -4.21 -9.00 6.76
C GLU A 250 -4.95 -8.12 7.79
N VAL A 251 -5.32 -6.88 7.44
CA VAL A 251 -6.19 -6.06 8.29
C VAL A 251 -7.57 -6.70 8.47
N SER A 252 -8.12 -7.33 7.42
CA SER A 252 -9.37 -8.10 7.55
C SER A 252 -9.22 -9.29 8.49
N VAL A 253 -8.09 -9.99 8.45
CA VAL A 253 -7.76 -11.10 9.35
C VAL A 253 -7.68 -10.61 10.81
N ALA A 254 -7.08 -9.44 11.04
CA ALA A 254 -7.02 -8.84 12.38
C ALA A 254 -8.41 -8.44 12.91
N LEU A 255 -9.30 -7.95 12.05
CA LEU A 255 -10.70 -7.66 12.43
C LEU A 255 -11.47 -8.94 12.80
N GLU A 256 -11.33 -10.00 12.01
CA GLU A 256 -11.93 -11.31 12.33
C GLU A 256 -11.37 -11.89 13.65
N ALA A 257 -10.06 -11.76 13.87
CA ALA A 257 -9.43 -12.19 15.13
C ALA A 257 -9.94 -11.39 16.33
N ARG A 258 -10.19 -10.09 16.17
CA ARG A 258 -10.80 -9.24 17.19
C ARG A 258 -12.18 -9.75 17.60
N GLU A 259 -13.02 -10.17 16.64
CA GLU A 259 -14.33 -10.75 16.91
C GLU A 259 -14.21 -12.08 17.70
N ALA A 260 -13.27 -12.94 17.30
CA ALA A 260 -13.01 -14.19 18.00
C ALA A 260 -12.52 -13.94 19.46
N LEU A 261 -11.63 -12.98 19.67
CA LEU A 261 -11.15 -12.59 21.00
C LEU A 261 -12.27 -11.99 21.86
N ALA A 262 -13.16 -11.18 21.28
CA ALA A 262 -14.30 -10.62 21.99
C ALA A 262 -15.29 -11.69 22.50
N ALA A 263 -15.46 -12.79 21.75
CA ALA A 263 -16.26 -13.94 22.21
C ALA A 263 -15.65 -14.63 23.45
N ASP A 264 -14.34 -14.52 23.64
CA ASP A 264 -13.61 -15.02 24.81
C ASP A 264 -13.47 -13.95 25.93
N GLY A 265 -14.10 -12.78 25.77
CA GLY A 265 -14.06 -11.68 26.73
C GLY A 265 -12.75 -10.89 26.73
N ILE A 266 -11.95 -10.98 25.67
CA ILE A 266 -10.67 -10.27 25.52
C ILE A 266 -10.90 -9.00 24.66
N ALA A 267 -10.53 -7.85 25.21
CA ALA A 267 -10.67 -6.56 24.55
C ALA A 267 -9.47 -6.31 23.62
N ALA A 268 -9.68 -6.34 22.31
CA ALA A 268 -8.62 -6.16 21.32
C ALA A 268 -8.84 -4.87 20.51
N ARG A 269 -7.77 -4.05 20.41
CA ARG A 269 -7.67 -2.91 19.48
C ARG A 269 -7.06 -3.41 18.17
N VAL A 270 -7.64 -3.01 17.02
CA VAL A 270 -7.03 -3.23 15.70
C VAL A 270 -6.45 -1.91 15.20
N VAL A 271 -5.19 -1.95 14.81
CA VAL A 271 -4.46 -0.84 14.20
C VAL A 271 -4.15 -1.21 12.75
N SER A 272 -4.68 -0.42 11.81
CA SER A 272 -4.21 -0.48 10.42
C SER A 272 -2.88 0.27 10.32
N VAL A 273 -1.90 -0.35 9.67
CA VAL A 273 -0.54 0.18 9.51
C VAL A 273 -0.18 0.23 8.02
N PRO A 274 -0.78 1.13 7.25
CA PRO A 274 -0.48 1.25 5.83
C PRO A 274 0.98 1.62 5.54
N CYS A 275 1.64 2.41 6.41
CA CYS A 275 3.02 2.84 6.19
C CYS A 275 3.80 3.03 7.49
N LEU A 276 4.72 2.12 7.79
CA LEU A 276 5.55 2.19 9.00
C LEU A 276 6.43 3.44 9.06
N ASP A 277 6.98 3.88 7.91
CA ASP A 277 7.86 5.05 7.85
C ASP A 277 7.13 6.35 8.24
N TRP A 278 5.91 6.52 7.75
CA TRP A 278 5.09 7.69 8.11
C TRP A 278 4.68 7.66 9.57
N PHE A 279 4.40 6.48 10.13
CA PHE A 279 4.07 6.34 11.54
C PHE A 279 5.29 6.60 12.44
N GLU A 280 6.46 6.13 12.05
CA GLU A 280 7.70 6.40 12.78
C GLU A 280 8.03 7.89 12.85
N ALA A 281 7.72 8.63 11.79
CA ALA A 281 7.92 10.08 11.70
C ALA A 281 6.94 10.90 12.56
N GLN A 282 5.86 10.30 13.10
CA GLN A 282 4.92 11.00 13.98
C GLN A 282 5.58 11.35 15.33
N ASP A 283 5.02 12.34 16.00
CA ASP A 283 5.40 12.66 17.37
C ASP A 283 5.07 11.50 18.33
N ARG A 284 5.67 11.55 19.51
CA ARG A 284 5.51 10.51 20.49
C ARG A 284 4.06 10.43 21.02
N GLU A 285 3.40 11.56 21.17
CA GLU A 285 2.03 11.62 21.69
C GLU A 285 1.08 10.85 20.80
N TYR A 286 1.16 11.07 19.48
CA TYR A 286 0.36 10.31 18.53
C TYR A 286 0.69 8.83 18.53
N ARG A 287 1.97 8.47 18.48
CA ARG A 287 2.37 7.05 18.50
C ARG A 287 1.89 6.35 19.75
N ASP A 288 2.00 7.00 20.90
CA ASP A 288 1.56 6.46 22.19
C ASP A 288 0.01 6.39 22.27
N SER A 289 -0.73 7.24 21.58
CA SER A 289 -2.20 7.15 21.48
C SER A 289 -2.66 5.96 20.67
N VAL A 290 -1.97 5.63 19.56
CA VAL A 290 -2.27 4.49 18.69
C VAL A 290 -1.80 3.18 19.35
N MET A 291 -0.59 3.15 19.87
CA MET A 291 0.06 1.98 20.49
C MET A 291 0.55 2.31 21.90
N PRO A 292 -0.34 2.45 22.91
CA PRO A 292 0.02 2.82 24.26
C PRO A 292 1.14 1.94 24.83
N PRO A 293 2.21 2.53 25.39
CA PRO A 293 3.32 1.75 25.98
C PRO A 293 2.89 0.85 27.15
N SER A 294 1.79 1.19 27.81
CA SER A 294 1.19 0.37 28.89
C SER A 294 0.62 -0.96 28.38
N VAL A 295 0.30 -1.07 27.09
CA VAL A 295 -0.18 -2.30 26.47
C VAL A 295 0.98 -3.02 25.80
N ARG A 296 1.60 -3.93 26.56
CA ARG A 296 2.76 -4.74 26.08
C ARG A 296 2.34 -5.92 25.21
N ALA A 297 1.12 -6.41 25.39
CA ALA A 297 0.57 -7.47 24.54
C ALA A 297 0.27 -6.93 23.15
N ARG A 298 1.01 -7.38 22.15
CA ARG A 298 0.88 -6.92 20.75
C ARG A 298 1.09 -8.07 19.80
N VAL A 299 0.29 -8.12 18.74
CA VAL A 299 0.43 -9.10 17.67
C VAL A 299 0.51 -8.39 16.35
N SER A 300 1.51 -8.70 15.54
CA SER A 300 1.51 -8.33 14.13
C SER A 300 1.03 -9.48 13.27
N VAL A 301 0.24 -9.19 12.23
CA VAL A 301 -0.11 -10.15 11.18
C VAL A 301 0.17 -9.56 9.81
N GLU A 302 1.04 -10.23 9.06
CA GLU A 302 1.43 -9.83 7.70
C GLU A 302 1.93 -11.05 6.92
N ALA A 303 1.46 -11.21 5.69
CA ALA A 303 1.90 -12.27 4.76
C ALA A 303 3.28 -11.94 4.17
N GLY A 304 4.29 -11.98 5.03
CA GLY A 304 5.70 -11.70 4.80
C GLY A 304 6.50 -12.03 6.06
N ILE A 305 7.81 -11.77 6.05
CA ILE A 305 8.67 -12.04 7.22
C ILE A 305 8.41 -11.07 8.37
N ALA A 306 8.57 -11.53 9.61
CA ALA A 306 8.29 -10.75 10.83
C ALA A 306 9.24 -9.57 11.06
N LEU A 307 10.40 -9.53 10.40
CA LEU A 307 11.49 -8.60 10.68
C LEU A 307 11.07 -7.13 10.89
N PRO A 308 10.19 -6.52 10.08
CA PRO A 308 9.81 -5.11 10.26
C PRO A 308 8.99 -4.84 11.53
N TRP A 309 8.40 -5.88 12.12
CA TRP A 309 7.44 -5.75 13.19
C TRP A 309 8.05 -5.84 14.58
N TYR A 310 9.24 -6.45 14.76
CA TYR A 310 9.83 -6.69 16.08
C TYR A 310 9.96 -5.43 16.95
N ARG A 311 10.28 -4.29 16.34
CA ARG A 311 10.35 -3.01 17.05
C ARG A 311 9.00 -2.56 17.62
N TRP A 312 7.90 -2.91 16.94
CA TRP A 312 6.55 -2.44 17.26
C TRP A 312 5.82 -3.37 18.22
N ILE A 313 6.06 -4.66 18.11
CA ILE A 313 5.43 -5.65 18.99
C ILE A 313 6.16 -5.81 20.33
N GLY A 314 7.44 -5.51 20.39
CA GLY A 314 8.22 -5.58 21.64
C GLY A 314 8.49 -7.01 22.13
N ASP A 315 8.90 -7.10 23.40
CA ASP A 315 9.38 -8.35 24.03
C ASP A 315 8.26 -9.36 24.37
N ALA A 316 7.07 -8.89 24.72
CA ALA A 316 5.90 -9.71 24.96
C ALA A 316 5.13 -10.06 23.67
N GLY A 317 5.47 -9.42 22.54
CA GLY A 317 4.74 -9.53 21.29
C GLY A 317 4.89 -10.86 20.57
N ARG A 318 3.97 -11.11 19.64
CA ARG A 318 3.98 -12.27 18.74
C ARG A 318 3.78 -11.81 17.32
N ALA A 319 4.42 -12.49 16.36
CA ALA A 319 4.23 -12.24 14.94
C ALA A 319 3.55 -13.46 14.29
N VAL A 320 2.49 -13.22 13.55
CA VAL A 320 1.89 -14.17 12.62
C VAL A 320 2.40 -13.81 11.24
N SER A 321 3.37 -14.57 10.73
CA SER A 321 4.23 -14.23 9.59
C SER A 321 4.56 -15.45 8.76
N ILE A 322 5.24 -15.27 7.63
CA ILE A 322 5.69 -16.33 6.74
C ILE A 322 7.22 -16.24 6.65
N GLU A 323 7.91 -17.25 7.21
CA GLU A 323 9.38 -17.30 7.26
C GLU A 323 9.96 -18.30 6.21
N HIS A 324 9.22 -18.58 5.15
CA HIS A 324 9.59 -19.49 4.07
C HIS A 324 8.97 -19.04 2.74
N PHE A 325 9.47 -19.54 1.62
CA PHE A 325 8.86 -19.27 0.33
C PHE A 325 7.47 -19.86 0.21
N GLY A 326 6.65 -19.24 -0.66
CA GLY A 326 5.29 -19.69 -0.95
C GLY A 326 5.23 -21.00 -1.73
N ALA A 327 4.04 -21.32 -2.23
CA ALA A 327 3.78 -22.50 -3.06
C ALA A 327 2.75 -22.19 -4.14
N SER A 328 2.66 -23.02 -5.17
CA SER A 328 1.65 -22.92 -6.21
C SER A 328 0.37 -23.63 -5.75
N ALA A 329 -0.61 -22.86 -5.30
CA ALA A 329 -1.93 -23.31 -4.86
C ALA A 329 -2.90 -22.12 -4.84
N PRO A 330 -4.22 -22.32 -4.71
CA PRO A 330 -5.16 -21.22 -4.49
C PRO A 330 -4.75 -20.36 -3.29
N GLY A 331 -4.81 -19.02 -3.43
CA GLY A 331 -4.34 -18.10 -2.39
C GLY A 331 -4.99 -18.33 -1.04
N GLU A 332 -6.32 -18.53 -1.00
CA GLU A 332 -7.05 -18.82 0.25
C GLU A 332 -6.55 -20.09 0.98
N LEU A 333 -6.17 -21.11 0.20
CA LEU A 333 -5.57 -22.32 0.78
C LEU A 333 -4.19 -22.02 1.39
N LEU A 334 -3.38 -21.21 0.69
CA LEU A 334 -2.05 -20.83 1.20
C LEU A 334 -2.13 -20.01 2.47
N PHE A 335 -3.05 -19.05 2.57
CA PHE A 335 -3.28 -18.29 3.79
C PHE A 335 -3.61 -19.21 4.96
N LYS A 336 -4.51 -20.18 4.74
CA LYS A 336 -4.90 -21.16 5.76
C LYS A 336 -3.75 -22.10 6.15
N GLU A 337 -3.06 -22.69 5.17
CA GLU A 337 -1.97 -23.64 5.42
C GLU A 337 -0.77 -22.99 6.12
N TYR A 338 -0.54 -21.70 5.87
CA TYR A 338 0.56 -20.95 6.49
C TYR A 338 0.13 -20.21 7.77
N GLY A 339 -1.10 -20.41 8.22
CA GLY A 339 -1.58 -19.86 9.49
C GLY A 339 -1.78 -18.35 9.50
N ILE A 340 -1.96 -17.74 8.33
CA ILE A 340 -2.32 -16.31 8.23
C ILE A 340 -3.85 -16.21 8.29
N ASP A 341 -4.41 -16.49 9.45
CA ASP A 341 -5.86 -16.50 9.70
C ASP A 341 -6.22 -15.99 11.10
N ALA A 342 -7.48 -15.73 11.31
CA ALA A 342 -8.01 -15.18 12.57
C ALA A 342 -7.75 -16.08 13.78
N GLN A 343 -7.72 -17.40 13.61
CA GLN A 343 -7.51 -18.36 14.71
C GLN A 343 -6.07 -18.30 15.22
N HIS A 344 -5.09 -18.27 14.30
CA HIS A 344 -3.69 -18.13 14.68
C HIS A 344 -3.38 -16.78 15.31
N VAL A 345 -3.99 -15.69 14.79
CA VAL A 345 -3.86 -14.35 15.38
C VAL A 345 -4.46 -14.32 16.80
N ALA A 346 -5.64 -14.91 17.00
CA ALA A 346 -6.25 -14.98 18.33
C ALA A 346 -5.44 -15.83 19.31
N ALA A 347 -4.85 -16.93 18.85
CA ALA A 347 -3.95 -17.75 19.68
C ALA A 347 -2.69 -16.97 20.06
N ALA A 348 -2.04 -16.31 19.11
CA ALA A 348 -0.88 -15.46 19.34
C ALA A 348 -1.18 -14.29 20.30
N ALA A 349 -2.41 -13.74 20.23
CA ALA A 349 -2.86 -12.68 21.14
C ALA A 349 -2.93 -13.18 22.59
N LYS A 350 -3.48 -14.36 22.83
CA LYS A 350 -3.54 -14.97 24.15
C LYS A 350 -2.14 -15.24 24.73
N GLU A 351 -1.23 -15.78 23.91
CA GLU A 351 0.18 -15.97 24.31
C GLU A 351 0.87 -14.64 24.63
N SER A 352 0.62 -13.58 23.84
CA SER A 352 1.20 -12.27 24.08
C SER A 352 0.67 -11.65 25.38
N ILE A 353 -0.62 -11.81 25.69
CA ILE A 353 -1.23 -11.38 26.95
C ILE A 353 -0.57 -12.09 28.14
N GLU A 354 -0.35 -13.40 28.05
CA GLU A 354 0.33 -14.16 29.10
C GLU A 354 1.78 -13.69 29.30
N ALA A 355 2.52 -13.49 28.20
CA ALA A 355 3.88 -12.98 28.24
C ALA A 355 3.97 -11.54 28.80
N ALA A 356 2.98 -10.70 28.56
CA ALA A 356 2.93 -9.34 29.05
C ALA A 356 2.66 -9.25 30.57
N ARG A 357 2.12 -10.30 31.18
CA ARG A 357 1.85 -10.42 32.64
C ARG A 357 3.08 -10.90 33.43
N SER A 358 4.00 -11.57 32.73
CA SER A 358 5.26 -12.02 33.30
C SER A 358 6.32 -10.91 33.30
#